data_8df17afe1b96403ac1b24b168005aba5
#
_entry.id   8df17afe1b96403ac1b24b168005aba5
#
_cell.length_a   1.000
_cell.length_b   1.000
_cell.length_c   1.000
_cell.angle_alpha   90.00
_cell.angle_beta   90.00
_cell.angle_gamma   90.00
#
_symmetry.space_group_name_H-M   'P 1'
#
loop_
_entity.id
_entity.type
_entity.pdbx_description
1 polymer ?
#
loop_
_entity_poly.entity_id
_entity_poly.type
_entity_poly.pdbx_seq_one_letter_code
_entity_poly.pdbx_strand_id
1 'polypeptide(L)'
;MNRLIAFMALATSVATAAAQDTPPPIETVQVVPGVHVLYGQGGNIGVSTGSDGMFLIDDQYANLTDKVVEALAKISPGQPRFVLNTHWHGDH
;
A
#
# COMPACT_ATOMS: atom_id res chain seq x y z
N MET A 1 1.71 64.75 -25.79
CA MET A 1 1.04 63.92 -24.75
C MET A 1 1.30 62.47 -25.07
N ASN A 2 2.27 61.84 -24.40
CA ASN A 2 2.58 60.41 -24.60
C ASN A 2 1.77 59.61 -23.58
N ARG A 3 0.82 58.82 -24.08
CA ARG A 3 0.17 57.83 -23.26
C ARG A 3 0.98 56.53 -23.28
N LEU A 4 1.67 56.25 -22.16
CA LEU A 4 2.25 54.94 -21.92
C LEU A 4 1.10 53.96 -21.58
N ILE A 5 0.88 53.00 -22.46
CA ILE A 5 0.00 51.85 -22.18
C ILE A 5 0.88 50.78 -21.56
N ALA A 6 0.75 50.59 -20.24
CA ALA A 6 1.39 49.50 -19.54
C ALA A 6 0.61 48.23 -19.83
N PHE A 7 1.20 47.29 -20.57
CA PHE A 7 0.68 45.93 -20.68
C PHE A 7 1.05 45.14 -19.41
N MET A 8 0.05 44.86 -18.61
CA MET A 8 0.19 44.01 -17.46
C MET A 8 0.04 42.56 -17.95
N ALA A 9 1.17 41.84 -18.09
CA ALA A 9 1.16 40.42 -18.44
C ALA A 9 0.74 39.61 -17.18
N LEU A 10 -0.47 39.09 -17.22
CA LEU A 10 -0.96 38.20 -16.19
C LEU A 10 -0.32 36.81 -16.44
N ALA A 11 0.71 36.45 -15.70
CA ALA A 11 1.31 35.12 -15.72
C ALA A 11 0.39 34.18 -14.95
N THR A 12 -0.41 33.40 -15.65
CA THR A 12 -1.14 32.28 -15.05
C THR A 12 -0.19 31.12 -14.84
N SER A 13 0.29 30.93 -13.63
CA SER A 13 1.02 29.73 -13.23
C SER A 13 0.04 28.57 -13.14
N VAL A 14 0.07 27.65 -14.10
CA VAL A 14 -0.63 26.36 -14.00
C VAL A 14 0.18 25.50 -13.06
N ALA A 15 -0.26 25.38 -11.81
CA ALA A 15 0.29 24.40 -10.90
C ALA A 15 -0.21 23.00 -11.35
N THR A 16 0.66 22.23 -11.99
CA THR A 16 0.41 20.80 -12.22
C THR A 16 0.50 20.10 -10.87
N ALA A 17 -0.65 19.72 -10.31
CA ALA A 17 -0.69 18.82 -9.17
C ALA A 17 -0.12 17.47 -9.64
N ALA A 18 1.08 17.10 -9.17
CA ALA A 18 1.60 15.76 -9.33
C ALA A 18 0.64 14.80 -8.62
N ALA A 19 0.02 13.87 -9.35
CA ALA A 19 -0.74 12.79 -8.74
C ALA A 19 0.24 12.00 -7.85
N GLN A 20 0.04 12.04 -6.54
CA GLN A 20 0.79 11.18 -5.63
C GLN A 20 0.29 9.76 -5.87
N ASP A 21 1.17 8.86 -6.34
CA ASP A 21 0.93 7.42 -6.39
C ASP A 21 0.82 6.89 -4.96
N THR A 22 -0.35 7.10 -4.36
CA THR A 22 -0.66 6.52 -3.06
C THR A 22 -1.02 5.06 -3.31
N PRO A 23 -0.29 4.10 -2.74
CA PRO A 23 -0.64 2.70 -2.88
C PRO A 23 -2.08 2.44 -2.44
N PRO A 24 -2.82 1.53 -3.08
CA PRO A 24 -4.18 1.21 -2.71
C PRO A 24 -4.24 0.73 -1.24
N PRO A 25 -5.40 0.86 -0.59
CA PRO A 25 -5.59 0.30 0.74
C PRO A 25 -5.48 -1.22 0.71
N ILE A 26 -5.05 -1.80 1.82
CA ILE A 26 -5.12 -3.24 2.05
C ILE A 26 -6.49 -3.57 2.62
N GLU A 27 -7.21 -4.44 1.92
CA GLU A 27 -8.45 -5.04 2.43
C GLU A 27 -8.12 -6.32 3.19
N THR A 28 -8.65 -6.49 4.38
CA THR A 28 -8.45 -7.67 5.22
C THR A 28 -9.75 -8.45 5.36
N VAL A 29 -9.72 -9.73 5.01
CA VAL A 29 -10.85 -10.64 5.13
C VAL A 29 -10.47 -11.81 6.03
N GLN A 30 -11.24 -12.03 7.09
CA GLN A 30 -11.12 -13.24 7.89
C GLN A 30 -11.88 -14.38 7.20
N VAL A 31 -11.18 -15.45 6.86
CA VAL A 31 -11.76 -16.63 6.22
C VAL A 31 -12.36 -17.58 7.26
N VAL A 32 -11.57 -17.90 8.28
CA VAL A 32 -11.93 -18.66 9.47
C VAL A 32 -11.09 -18.12 10.65
N PRO A 33 -11.41 -18.44 11.90
CA PRO A 33 -10.55 -18.08 13.04
C PRO A 33 -9.09 -18.48 12.79
N GLY A 34 -8.16 -17.53 12.93
CA GLY A 34 -6.74 -17.74 12.71
C GLY A 34 -6.27 -17.72 11.25
N VAL A 35 -7.17 -17.52 10.28
CA VAL A 35 -6.81 -17.43 8.85
C VAL A 35 -7.43 -16.18 8.22
N HIS A 36 -6.59 -15.34 7.66
CA HIS A 36 -6.99 -14.13 6.96
C HIS A 36 -6.39 -14.08 5.56
N VAL A 37 -7.00 -13.28 4.69
CA VAL A 37 -6.44 -12.90 3.39
C VAL A 37 -6.36 -11.38 3.33
N LEU A 38 -5.21 -10.88 2.91
CA LEU A 38 -5.00 -9.47 2.59
C LEU A 38 -5.04 -9.30 1.08
N TYR A 39 -5.86 -8.38 0.63
CA TYR A 39 -5.95 -7.97 -0.78
C TYR A 39 -5.29 -6.62 -0.96
N GLY A 40 -4.44 -6.50 -1.94
CA GLY A 40 -3.74 -5.26 -2.26
C GLY A 40 -3.69 -5.00 -3.76
N GLN A 41 -2.54 -4.57 -4.25
CA GLN A 41 -2.37 -4.16 -5.64
C GLN A 41 -2.12 -5.34 -6.59
N GLY A 42 -1.46 -6.38 -6.13
CA GLY A 42 -1.07 -7.54 -6.93
C GLY A 42 -1.70 -8.83 -6.42
N GLY A 43 -0.88 -9.84 -6.17
CA GLY A 43 -1.30 -11.09 -5.55
C GLY A 43 -1.88 -10.89 -4.14
N ASN A 44 -2.49 -11.92 -3.59
CA ASN A 44 -3.04 -11.88 -2.24
C ASN A 44 -2.00 -12.37 -1.22
N ILE A 45 -2.15 -11.97 0.03
CA ILE A 45 -1.33 -12.48 1.14
C ILE A 45 -2.22 -13.36 2.01
N GLY A 46 -1.81 -14.61 2.20
CA GLY A 46 -2.39 -15.48 3.22
C GLY A 46 -1.75 -15.20 4.58
N VAL A 47 -2.55 -15.09 5.64
CA VAL A 47 -2.09 -14.87 7.00
C VAL A 47 -2.63 -15.98 7.90
N SER A 48 -1.73 -16.71 8.55
CA SER A 48 -2.05 -17.69 9.57
C SER A 48 -1.57 -17.19 10.93
N THR A 49 -2.44 -17.22 11.91
CA THR A 49 -2.12 -16.83 13.30
C THR A 49 -2.53 -17.93 14.28
N GLY A 50 -1.72 -18.11 15.30
CA GLY A 50 -1.97 -19.11 16.34
C GLY A 50 -0.98 -18.97 17.48
N SER A 51 -0.96 -19.92 18.39
CA SER A 51 -0.05 -19.95 19.53
C SER A 51 1.43 -20.07 19.14
N ASP A 52 1.72 -20.55 17.94
CA ASP A 52 3.05 -20.68 17.37
C ASP A 52 3.50 -19.43 16.57
N GLY A 53 2.66 -18.41 16.49
CA GLY A 53 2.97 -17.13 15.89
C GLY A 53 2.21 -16.84 14.62
N MET A 54 2.70 -15.85 13.87
CA MET A 54 2.15 -15.41 12.61
C MET A 54 3.00 -15.87 11.44
N PHE A 55 2.37 -16.39 10.40
CA PHE A 55 3.00 -16.85 9.17
C PHE A 55 2.31 -16.20 7.98
N LEU A 56 3.09 -15.78 6.99
CA LEU A 56 2.58 -15.21 5.75
C LEU A 56 2.83 -16.16 4.58
N ILE A 57 1.87 -16.19 3.67
CA ILE A 57 2.01 -16.78 2.34
C ILE A 57 1.99 -15.63 1.34
N ASP A 58 3.13 -15.38 0.72
CA ASP A 58 3.42 -14.21 -0.11
C ASP A 58 3.47 -12.88 0.66
N ASP A 59 3.99 -11.83 0.06
CA ASP A 59 4.21 -10.54 0.72
C ASP A 59 3.98 -9.32 -0.17
N GLN A 60 3.54 -9.51 -1.40
CA GLN A 60 3.20 -8.44 -2.33
C GLN A 60 4.39 -7.57 -2.76
N TYR A 61 4.11 -6.41 -3.33
CA TYR A 61 5.11 -5.44 -3.75
C TYR A 61 5.75 -4.71 -2.56
N ALA A 62 7.03 -4.38 -2.67
CA ALA A 62 7.78 -3.67 -1.64
C ALA A 62 7.18 -2.32 -1.25
N ASN A 63 6.54 -1.61 -2.18
CA ASN A 63 5.87 -0.32 -1.90
C ASN A 63 4.61 -0.45 -1.03
N LEU A 64 4.11 -1.67 -0.80
CA LEU A 64 2.97 -1.95 0.07
C LEU A 64 3.39 -2.36 1.49
N THR A 65 4.67 -2.53 1.77
CA THR A 65 5.17 -3.09 3.03
C THR A 65 4.58 -2.40 4.25
N ASP A 66 4.58 -1.07 4.31
CA ASP A 66 4.06 -0.34 5.47
C ASP A 66 2.56 -0.60 5.69
N LYS A 67 1.79 -0.67 4.61
CA LYS A 67 0.35 -0.97 4.66
C LYS A 67 0.06 -2.41 5.06
N VAL A 68 0.89 -3.35 4.60
CA VAL A 68 0.81 -4.75 5.00
C VAL A 68 1.10 -4.88 6.50
N VAL A 69 2.17 -4.26 6.99
CA VAL A 69 2.53 -4.26 8.43
C VAL A 69 1.40 -3.66 9.27
N GLU A 70 0.81 -2.56 8.84
CA GLU A 70 -0.34 -1.94 9.53
C GLU A 70 -1.56 -2.88 9.58
N ALA A 71 -1.87 -3.56 8.48
CA ALA A 71 -2.96 -4.52 8.41
C ALA A 71 -2.71 -5.73 9.32
N LEU A 72 -1.48 -6.27 9.34
CA LEU A 72 -1.10 -7.39 10.20
C LEU A 72 -1.20 -7.04 11.69
N ALA A 73 -0.82 -5.81 12.08
CA ALA A 73 -0.93 -5.35 13.46
C ALA A 73 -2.37 -5.33 13.98
N LYS A 74 -3.35 -5.17 13.11
CA LYS A 74 -4.78 -5.24 13.44
C LYS A 74 -5.29 -6.68 13.61
N ILE A 75 -4.59 -7.66 13.02
CA ILE A 75 -4.96 -9.08 13.11
C ILE A 75 -4.38 -9.71 14.39
N SER A 76 -3.09 -9.52 14.64
CA SER A 76 -2.39 -10.12 15.77
C SER A 76 -1.16 -9.29 16.14
N PRO A 77 -0.81 -9.18 17.43
CA PRO A 77 0.42 -8.51 17.85
C PRO A 77 1.66 -9.28 17.43
N GLY A 78 2.76 -8.57 17.29
CA GLY A 78 4.08 -9.12 16.95
C GLY A 78 4.36 -9.14 15.45
N GLN A 79 5.55 -9.65 15.13
CA GLN A 79 6.05 -9.73 13.76
C GLN A 79 5.77 -11.11 13.16
N PRO A 80 5.60 -11.22 11.85
CA PRO A 80 5.60 -12.53 11.18
C PRO A 80 6.90 -13.29 11.48
N ARG A 81 6.79 -14.57 11.79
CA ARG A 81 7.94 -15.44 11.98
C ARG A 81 8.54 -15.92 10.68
N PHE A 82 7.68 -16.18 9.69
CA PHE A 82 8.08 -16.64 8.36
C PHE A 82 7.20 -16.00 7.29
N VAL A 83 7.80 -15.78 6.12
CA VAL A 83 7.13 -15.48 4.87
C VAL A 83 7.51 -16.60 3.90
N LEU A 84 6.51 -17.25 3.34
CA LEU A 84 6.66 -18.32 2.35
C LEU A 84 6.18 -17.80 1.00
N ASN A 85 7.10 -17.49 0.10
CA ASN A 85 6.73 -17.05 -1.24
C ASN A 85 6.37 -18.25 -2.11
N THR A 86 5.22 -18.20 -2.77
CA THR A 86 4.74 -19.26 -3.64
C THR A 86 5.57 -19.35 -4.91
N HIS A 87 6.00 -18.21 -5.44
CA HIS A 87 6.83 -18.11 -6.62
C HIS A 87 7.57 -16.77 -6.68
N TRP A 88 8.39 -16.55 -7.71
CA TRP A 88 9.33 -15.43 -7.79
C TRP A 88 8.78 -14.13 -8.39
N HIS A 89 7.52 -14.06 -8.83
CA HIS A 89 6.94 -12.84 -9.35
C HIS A 89 6.88 -11.75 -8.28
N GLY A 90 7.08 -10.49 -8.67
CA GLY A 90 7.25 -9.38 -7.72
C GLY A 90 6.00 -9.01 -6.92
N ASP A 91 4.83 -9.53 -7.31
CA ASP A 91 3.55 -9.32 -6.62
C ASP A 91 3.19 -10.45 -5.62
N HIS A 92 4.15 -11.31 -5.31
CA HIS A 92 3.99 -12.44 -4.38
C HIS A 92 5.05 -12.55 -3.30
#